data_0d71187b31f15682592043fd2dbee407
#
_entry.id   0d71187b31f15682592043fd2dbee407
#
_cell.length_a   1.000
_cell.length_b   1.000
_cell.length_c   1.000
_cell.angle_alpha   90.00
_cell.angle_beta   90.00
_cell.angle_gamma   90.00
#
_symmetry.space_group_name_H-M   'P 1'
#
loop_
_entity.id
_entity.type
_entity.pdbx_description
1 polymer ?
#
loop_
_entity_poly.entity_id
_entity_poly.type
_entity_poly.pdbx_seq_one_letter_code
_entity_poly.pdbx_strand_id
1 'polypeptide(L)'
;LIKIAMLEDDTELADVLIQYLSKFNISVRNFEDPYLALSAIALEDFDLIILDLTLPGMDGLEVCKELVTKYDIPIIISSARSDITDKVIALELGADDYLPKPYDPRELEVRIKTILRRFNKNISKDAEEQKELFVLDEEKQEITKAGKFIKFTAAEFQIMSLMCKRKGFVVSRYDILDSCDLFNSDEDSGSIAVIINRIRHKIENNPKNPRHFLTIRGMGYKLVE
;
A
#
# COMPACT_ATOMS: atom_id res chain seq x y z
N LEU A 1 1.77 11.81 -7.37
CA LEU A 1 0.48 12.24 -7.93
C LEU A 1 -0.29 10.98 -8.35
N ILE A 2 -1.44 10.71 -7.73
CA ILE A 2 -2.33 9.61 -8.11
C ILE A 2 -3.14 10.06 -9.32
N LYS A 3 -3.20 9.24 -10.37
CA LYS A 3 -3.96 9.53 -11.59
C LYS A 3 -5.18 8.62 -11.68
N ILE A 4 -6.37 9.18 -11.77
CA ILE A 4 -7.63 8.44 -11.84
C ILE A 4 -8.34 8.73 -13.16
N ALA A 5 -8.76 7.69 -13.87
CA ALA A 5 -9.75 7.81 -14.92
C ALA A 5 -11.15 7.70 -14.30
N MET A 6 -12.01 8.67 -14.57
CA MET A 6 -13.41 8.64 -14.12
C MET A 6 -14.33 8.62 -15.33
N LEU A 7 -15.26 7.69 -15.36
CA LEU A 7 -16.31 7.58 -16.37
C LEU A 7 -17.62 8.00 -15.71
N GLU A 8 -18.03 9.24 -15.96
CA GLU A 8 -19.18 9.89 -15.34
C GLU A 8 -19.81 10.89 -16.32
N ASP A 9 -21.08 10.74 -16.63
CA ASP A 9 -21.81 11.64 -17.54
C ASP A 9 -22.43 12.85 -16.82
N ASP A 10 -22.61 12.77 -15.50
CA ASP A 10 -22.98 13.91 -14.66
C ASP A 10 -21.76 14.81 -14.44
N THR A 11 -21.63 15.84 -15.28
CA THR A 11 -20.51 16.80 -15.24
C THR A 11 -20.45 17.62 -13.95
N GLU A 12 -21.61 17.91 -13.33
CA GLU A 12 -21.65 18.65 -12.07
C GLU A 12 -21.08 17.82 -10.92
N LEU A 13 -21.46 16.54 -10.85
CA LEU A 13 -20.89 15.60 -9.89
C LEU A 13 -19.39 15.41 -10.15
N ALA A 14 -19.01 15.22 -11.41
CA ALA A 14 -17.61 15.07 -11.80
C ALA A 14 -16.76 16.26 -11.33
N ASP A 15 -17.19 17.49 -11.57
CA ASP A 15 -16.47 18.70 -11.17
C ASP A 15 -16.31 18.79 -9.65
N VAL A 16 -17.34 18.48 -8.88
CA VAL A 16 -17.28 18.43 -7.40
C VAL A 16 -16.25 17.44 -6.93
N LEU A 17 -16.24 16.22 -7.50
CA LEU A 17 -15.29 15.16 -7.14
C LEU A 17 -13.85 15.53 -7.53
N ILE A 18 -13.64 16.07 -8.72
CA ILE A 18 -12.33 16.53 -9.19
C ILE A 18 -11.76 17.59 -8.24
N GLN A 19 -12.56 18.62 -7.92
CA GLN A 19 -12.14 19.69 -7.01
C GLN A 19 -11.86 19.18 -5.59
N TYR A 20 -12.66 18.24 -5.10
CA TYR A 20 -12.45 17.66 -3.79
C TYR A 20 -11.17 16.82 -3.74
N LEU A 21 -11.00 15.89 -4.68
CA LEU A 21 -9.89 14.93 -4.72
C LEU A 21 -8.55 15.60 -5.00
N SER A 22 -8.54 16.72 -5.73
CA SER A 22 -7.31 17.49 -5.99
C SER A 22 -6.60 17.95 -4.72
N LYS A 23 -7.34 18.20 -3.63
CA LYS A 23 -6.80 18.58 -2.31
C LYS A 23 -5.93 17.48 -1.67
N PHE A 24 -6.06 16.25 -2.14
CA PHE A 24 -5.35 15.07 -1.63
C PHE A 24 -4.28 14.55 -2.58
N ASN A 25 -3.80 15.39 -3.49
CA ASN A 25 -2.80 15.01 -4.51
C ASN A 25 -3.29 13.91 -5.47
N ILE A 26 -4.62 13.90 -5.75
CA ILE A 26 -5.28 12.99 -6.68
C ILE A 26 -5.72 13.81 -7.89
N SER A 27 -5.24 13.44 -9.07
CA SER A 27 -5.61 14.01 -10.36
C SER A 27 -6.65 13.12 -11.01
N VAL A 28 -7.83 13.65 -11.28
CA VAL A 28 -8.92 12.91 -11.93
C VAL A 28 -9.12 13.47 -13.32
N ARG A 29 -9.18 12.59 -14.31
CA ARG A 29 -9.62 12.91 -15.67
C ARG A 29 -10.97 12.27 -15.93
N ASN A 30 -11.98 13.11 -16.15
CA ASN A 30 -13.33 12.64 -16.44
C ASN A 30 -13.56 12.39 -17.92
N PHE A 31 -14.35 11.36 -18.23
CA PHE A 31 -14.80 10.97 -19.56
C PHE A 31 -16.32 10.76 -19.51
N GLU A 32 -17.06 11.51 -20.31
CA GLU A 32 -18.51 11.35 -20.49
C GLU A 32 -18.82 10.21 -21.47
N ASP A 33 -17.88 9.92 -22.37
CA ASP A 33 -17.99 8.88 -23.40
C ASP A 33 -17.11 7.67 -23.04
N PRO A 34 -17.70 6.47 -22.83
CA PRO A 34 -16.94 5.28 -22.51
C PRO A 34 -15.90 4.87 -23.57
N TYR A 35 -16.15 5.14 -24.87
CA TYR A 35 -15.18 4.83 -25.92
C TYR A 35 -13.92 5.70 -25.84
N LEU A 36 -14.10 6.98 -25.49
CA LEU A 36 -12.95 7.88 -25.26
C LEU A 36 -12.17 7.47 -24.01
N ALA A 37 -12.87 7.03 -22.96
CA ALA A 37 -12.23 6.51 -21.76
C ALA A 37 -11.38 5.27 -22.06
N LEU A 38 -11.95 4.27 -22.73
CA LEU A 38 -11.25 3.03 -23.10
C LEU A 38 -10.02 3.34 -23.98
N SER A 39 -10.13 4.29 -24.90
CA SER A 39 -9.02 4.72 -25.74
C SER A 39 -7.92 5.40 -24.93
N ALA A 40 -8.27 6.25 -23.98
CA ALA A 40 -7.30 6.91 -23.12
C ALA A 40 -6.61 5.94 -22.15
N ILE A 41 -7.36 4.99 -21.56
CA ILE A 41 -6.82 3.96 -20.66
C ILE A 41 -5.83 3.03 -21.40
N ALA A 42 -6.04 2.82 -22.69
CA ALA A 42 -5.10 2.05 -23.52
C ALA A 42 -3.78 2.77 -23.81
N LEU A 43 -3.73 4.09 -23.71
CA LEU A 43 -2.60 4.94 -24.09
C LEU A 43 -1.89 5.61 -22.90
N GLU A 44 -2.55 5.73 -21.77
CA GLU A 44 -2.07 6.45 -20.61
C GLU A 44 -2.15 5.57 -19.36
N ASP A 45 -1.22 5.76 -18.44
CA ASP A 45 -1.22 5.06 -17.15
C ASP A 45 -2.16 5.74 -16.16
N PHE A 46 -3.09 4.96 -15.60
CA PHE A 46 -3.95 5.34 -14.49
C PHE A 46 -3.75 4.39 -13.31
N ASP A 47 -3.83 4.93 -12.10
CA ASP A 47 -3.67 4.17 -10.86
C ASP A 47 -4.98 3.52 -10.40
N LEU A 48 -6.14 4.07 -10.82
CA LEU A 48 -7.47 3.59 -10.45
C LEU A 48 -8.51 4.11 -11.46
N ILE A 49 -9.60 3.35 -11.62
CA ILE A 49 -10.75 3.73 -12.44
C ILE A 49 -11.97 3.91 -11.53
N ILE A 50 -12.73 5.00 -11.73
CA ILE A 50 -14.07 5.19 -11.18
C ILE A 50 -15.04 5.05 -12.35
N LEU A 51 -16.01 4.15 -12.23
CA LEU A 51 -16.93 3.81 -13.31
C LEU A 51 -18.39 3.95 -12.88
N ASP A 52 -19.15 4.83 -13.53
CA ASP A 52 -20.61 4.75 -13.46
C ASP A 52 -21.13 3.63 -14.37
N LEU A 53 -22.16 2.93 -13.90
CA LEU A 53 -22.86 1.90 -14.68
C LEU A 53 -23.94 2.48 -15.60
N THR A 54 -24.35 3.73 -15.38
CA THR A 54 -25.44 4.40 -16.13
C THR A 54 -24.94 5.33 -17.23
N LEU A 55 -23.89 4.92 -17.92
CA LEU A 55 -23.29 5.70 -19.00
C LEU A 55 -24.13 5.65 -20.28
N PRO A 56 -24.17 6.73 -21.08
CA PRO A 56 -24.81 6.73 -22.39
C PRO A 56 -24.03 5.85 -23.38
N GLY A 57 -24.74 5.10 -24.21
CA GLY A 57 -24.16 4.39 -25.37
C GLY A 57 -23.55 3.02 -25.10
N MET A 58 -23.21 2.66 -23.86
CA MET A 58 -22.67 1.35 -23.51
C MET A 58 -23.13 0.95 -22.08
N ASP A 59 -23.43 -0.32 -21.85
CA ASP A 59 -23.71 -0.80 -20.50
C ASP A 59 -22.43 -0.78 -19.66
N GLY A 60 -22.46 -0.09 -18.51
CA GLY A 60 -21.32 0.01 -17.61
C GLY A 60 -20.80 -1.32 -17.10
N LEU A 61 -21.63 -2.36 -17.00
CA LEU A 61 -21.16 -3.71 -16.65
C LEU A 61 -20.33 -4.33 -17.78
N GLU A 62 -20.66 -4.05 -19.05
CA GLU A 62 -19.83 -4.48 -20.18
C GLU A 62 -18.49 -3.74 -20.19
N VAL A 63 -18.49 -2.42 -19.90
CA VAL A 63 -17.27 -1.62 -19.73
C VAL A 63 -16.42 -2.18 -18.60
N CYS A 64 -17.01 -2.49 -17.45
CA CYS A 64 -16.31 -3.09 -16.31
C CYS A 64 -15.61 -4.39 -16.70
N LYS A 65 -16.37 -5.30 -17.34
CA LYS A 65 -15.83 -6.59 -17.81
C LYS A 65 -14.66 -6.42 -18.80
N GLU A 66 -14.77 -5.48 -19.71
CA GLU A 66 -13.69 -5.19 -20.68
C GLU A 66 -12.44 -4.68 -19.97
N LEU A 67 -12.60 -3.73 -19.06
CA LEU A 67 -11.50 -3.15 -18.29
C LEU A 67 -10.79 -4.19 -17.42
N VAL A 68 -11.53 -4.99 -16.65
CA VAL A 68 -10.95 -6.06 -15.81
C VAL A 68 -10.22 -7.11 -16.63
N THR A 69 -10.72 -7.42 -17.84
CA THR A 69 -10.08 -8.45 -18.69
C THR A 69 -8.78 -7.97 -19.32
N LYS A 70 -8.68 -6.67 -19.61
CA LYS A 70 -7.54 -6.11 -20.38
C LYS A 70 -6.47 -5.44 -19.51
N TYR A 71 -6.84 -4.94 -18.33
CA TYR A 71 -5.96 -4.11 -17.52
C TYR A 71 -5.95 -4.56 -16.06
N ASP A 72 -4.80 -4.49 -15.44
CA ASP A 72 -4.62 -4.72 -14.00
C ASP A 72 -4.67 -3.37 -13.26
N ILE A 73 -5.80 -2.67 -13.40
CA ILE A 73 -6.08 -1.38 -12.78
C ILE A 73 -7.30 -1.53 -11.88
N PRO A 74 -7.24 -1.17 -10.59
CA PRO A 74 -8.37 -1.31 -9.68
C PRO A 74 -9.56 -0.43 -10.10
N ILE A 75 -10.77 -0.96 -9.93
CA ILE A 75 -12.01 -0.33 -10.37
C ILE A 75 -12.95 -0.13 -9.19
N ILE A 76 -13.40 1.11 -8.96
CA ILE A 76 -14.52 1.45 -8.08
C ILE A 76 -15.74 1.74 -8.95
N ILE A 77 -16.81 0.98 -8.74
CA ILE A 77 -18.11 1.32 -9.33
C ILE A 77 -18.75 2.42 -8.50
N SER A 78 -19.21 3.50 -9.15
CA SER A 78 -19.94 4.63 -8.56
C SER A 78 -21.24 4.80 -9.30
N SER A 79 -22.36 4.24 -8.80
CA SER A 79 -23.59 4.21 -9.57
C SER A 79 -24.85 4.47 -8.75
N ALA A 80 -25.87 5.04 -9.40
CA ALA A 80 -27.20 5.20 -8.84
C ALA A 80 -28.01 3.87 -8.81
N ARG A 81 -27.54 2.83 -9.50
CA ARG A 81 -28.14 1.50 -9.41
C ARG A 81 -27.90 0.96 -8.00
N SER A 82 -28.96 0.86 -7.21
CA SER A 82 -28.89 0.38 -5.81
C SER A 82 -29.30 -1.07 -5.65
N ASP A 83 -29.63 -1.77 -6.74
CA ASP A 83 -30.01 -3.18 -6.69
C ASP A 83 -28.80 -4.03 -6.23
N ILE A 84 -29.10 -4.93 -5.29
CA ILE A 84 -28.11 -5.89 -4.78
C ILE A 84 -27.57 -6.75 -5.93
N THR A 85 -28.39 -7.05 -6.92
CA THR A 85 -28.03 -7.86 -8.09
C THR A 85 -26.92 -7.19 -8.90
N ASP A 86 -27.06 -5.90 -9.25
CA ASP A 86 -26.07 -5.16 -10.01
C ASP A 86 -24.74 -5.05 -9.24
N LYS A 87 -24.84 -4.84 -7.93
CA LYS A 87 -23.64 -4.80 -7.06
C LYS A 87 -22.90 -6.13 -7.02
N VAL A 88 -23.63 -7.25 -6.88
CA VAL A 88 -23.02 -8.59 -6.86
C VAL A 88 -22.36 -8.88 -8.19
N ILE A 89 -23.08 -8.64 -9.31
CA ILE A 89 -22.53 -8.85 -10.66
C ILE A 89 -21.25 -8.03 -10.88
N ALA A 90 -21.24 -6.74 -10.53
CA ALA A 90 -20.07 -5.89 -10.71
C ALA A 90 -18.84 -6.40 -9.92
N LEU A 91 -19.04 -6.84 -8.68
CA LEU A 91 -17.97 -7.40 -7.85
C LEU A 91 -17.51 -8.79 -8.35
N GLU A 92 -18.43 -9.63 -8.82
CA GLU A 92 -18.10 -10.94 -9.44
C GLU A 92 -17.35 -10.78 -10.78
N LEU A 93 -17.61 -9.70 -11.52
CA LEU A 93 -16.84 -9.35 -12.72
C LEU A 93 -15.41 -8.90 -12.42
N GLY A 94 -15.11 -8.55 -11.16
CA GLY A 94 -13.76 -8.18 -10.72
C GLY A 94 -13.60 -6.71 -10.34
N ALA A 95 -14.68 -5.94 -10.15
CA ALA A 95 -14.58 -4.62 -9.53
C ALA A 95 -14.12 -4.74 -8.06
N ASP A 96 -13.24 -3.84 -7.62
CA ASP A 96 -12.66 -3.87 -6.27
C ASP A 96 -13.58 -3.30 -5.20
N ASP A 97 -14.50 -2.41 -5.57
CA ASP A 97 -15.50 -1.85 -4.66
C ASP A 97 -16.73 -1.33 -5.44
N TYR A 98 -17.83 -1.16 -4.69
CA TYR A 98 -19.07 -0.61 -5.19
C TYR A 98 -19.59 0.48 -4.25
N LEU A 99 -19.74 1.70 -4.75
CA LEU A 99 -20.19 2.87 -4.01
C LEU A 99 -21.51 3.39 -4.58
N PRO A 100 -22.66 3.14 -3.91
CA PRO A 100 -23.95 3.61 -4.38
C PRO A 100 -24.09 5.12 -4.23
N LYS A 101 -24.59 5.81 -5.26
CA LYS A 101 -24.97 7.24 -5.21
C LYS A 101 -26.34 7.40 -4.51
N PRO A 102 -26.52 8.50 -3.72
CA PRO A 102 -25.58 9.56 -3.42
C PRO A 102 -24.61 9.20 -2.29
N TYR A 103 -23.38 9.69 -2.34
CA TYR A 103 -22.35 9.50 -1.31
C TYR A 103 -21.60 10.81 -1.00
N ASP A 104 -20.97 10.85 0.17
CA ASP A 104 -20.07 11.96 0.53
C ASP A 104 -18.72 11.77 -0.19
N PRO A 105 -18.15 12.81 -0.84
CA PRO A 105 -16.83 12.73 -1.48
C PRO A 105 -15.72 12.21 -0.57
N ARG A 106 -15.84 12.39 0.75
CA ARG A 106 -14.91 11.83 1.75
C ARG A 106 -14.92 10.31 1.76
N GLU A 107 -16.09 9.69 1.53
CA GLU A 107 -16.19 8.24 1.47
C GLU A 107 -15.43 7.69 0.26
N LEU A 108 -15.61 8.30 -0.91
CA LEU A 108 -14.87 7.93 -2.11
C LEU A 108 -13.36 8.07 -1.92
N GLU A 109 -12.89 9.18 -1.33
CA GLU A 109 -11.47 9.41 -1.05
C GLU A 109 -10.86 8.31 -0.16
N VAL A 110 -11.54 7.93 0.92
CA VAL A 110 -11.09 6.86 1.83
C VAL A 110 -11.03 5.50 1.11
N ARG A 111 -11.99 5.22 0.24
CA ARG A 111 -12.04 3.97 -0.56
C ARG A 111 -10.91 3.92 -1.57
N ILE A 112 -10.67 4.99 -2.32
CA ILE A 112 -9.54 5.13 -3.25
C ILE A 112 -8.22 4.82 -2.53
N LYS A 113 -7.94 5.50 -1.42
CA LYS A 113 -6.71 5.28 -0.66
C LYS A 113 -6.57 3.85 -0.13
N THR A 114 -7.69 3.26 0.30
CA THR A 114 -7.70 1.89 0.84
C THR A 114 -7.40 0.87 -0.24
N ILE A 115 -8.00 1.02 -1.43
CA ILE A 115 -7.79 0.12 -2.56
C ILE A 115 -6.36 0.25 -3.08
N LEU A 116 -5.89 1.47 -3.35
CA LEU A 116 -4.52 1.69 -3.82
C LEU A 116 -3.47 1.17 -2.84
N ARG A 117 -3.71 1.28 -1.54
CA ARG A 117 -2.80 0.69 -0.54
C ARG A 117 -2.77 -0.84 -0.61
N ARG A 118 -3.90 -1.51 -0.90
CA ARG A 118 -3.98 -2.97 -1.07
C ARG A 118 -3.35 -3.39 -2.39
N PHE A 119 -3.65 -2.67 -3.44
CA PHE A 119 -3.14 -2.92 -4.78
C PHE A 119 -1.63 -2.74 -4.83
N ASN A 120 -1.09 -1.65 -4.28
CA ASN A 120 0.35 -1.45 -4.14
C ASN A 120 1.03 -2.52 -3.26
N LYS A 121 0.33 -3.04 -2.23
CA LYS A 121 0.84 -4.20 -1.47
C LYS A 121 0.81 -5.50 -2.27
N ASN A 122 -0.14 -5.68 -3.18
CA ASN A 122 -0.20 -6.85 -4.05
C ASN A 122 0.81 -6.71 -5.20
N ILE A 123 0.93 -5.53 -5.83
CA ILE A 123 2.00 -5.23 -6.80
C ILE A 123 3.37 -5.38 -6.14
N SER A 124 3.52 -4.97 -4.87
CA SER A 124 4.72 -5.25 -4.08
C SER A 124 4.95 -6.74 -3.84
N LYS A 125 3.91 -7.59 -3.79
CA LYS A 125 4.07 -9.04 -3.70
C LYS A 125 4.42 -9.69 -5.04
N ASP A 126 3.87 -9.18 -6.14
CA ASP A 126 4.14 -9.70 -7.50
C ASP A 126 5.41 -9.06 -8.12
N ALA A 127 5.76 -7.81 -7.74
CA ALA A 127 7.05 -7.18 -8.05
C ALA A 127 8.15 -7.54 -7.03
N GLU A 128 7.81 -8.06 -5.87
CA GLU A 128 8.69 -8.66 -4.85
C GLU A 128 9.04 -10.13 -5.13
N GLU A 129 9.25 -10.50 -6.38
CA GLU A 129 10.42 -11.32 -6.69
C GLU A 129 11.73 -10.51 -6.66
N GLN A 130 11.71 -9.22 -6.32
CA GLN A 130 12.85 -8.56 -5.69
C GLN A 130 12.84 -9.01 -4.24
N LYS A 131 13.57 -10.11 -3.97
CA LYS A 131 13.88 -10.67 -2.67
C LYS A 131 14.03 -9.56 -1.65
N GLU A 132 13.02 -9.39 -0.77
CA GLU A 132 13.20 -8.54 0.42
C GLU A 132 14.56 -8.87 1.01
N LEU A 133 15.38 -7.85 1.21
CA LEU A 133 16.73 -8.10 1.74
C LEU A 133 16.65 -8.75 3.11
N PHE A 134 15.68 -8.32 3.95
CA PHE A 134 15.40 -8.91 5.25
C PHE A 134 13.97 -9.44 5.31
N VAL A 135 13.81 -10.75 5.45
CA VAL A 135 12.52 -11.43 5.61
C VAL A 135 12.43 -12.03 7.01
N LEU A 136 11.35 -11.68 7.73
CA LEU A 136 10.99 -12.23 9.03
C LEU A 136 9.94 -13.32 8.85
N ASP A 137 10.25 -14.55 9.24
CA ASP A 137 9.30 -15.64 9.40
C ASP A 137 8.95 -15.75 10.90
N GLU A 138 7.76 -15.25 11.27
CA GLU A 138 7.34 -15.23 12.68
C GLU A 138 7.00 -16.61 13.22
N GLU A 139 6.50 -17.51 12.38
CA GLU A 139 6.14 -18.88 12.80
C GLU A 139 7.38 -19.70 13.11
N LYS A 140 8.43 -19.57 12.29
CA LYS A 140 9.71 -20.25 12.50
C LYS A 140 10.68 -19.51 13.40
N GLN A 141 10.35 -18.23 13.76
CA GLN A 141 11.26 -17.33 14.46
C GLN A 141 12.62 -17.18 13.76
N GLU A 142 12.58 -17.03 12.44
CA GLU A 142 13.75 -16.92 11.59
C GLU A 142 13.80 -15.58 10.86
N ILE A 143 15.00 -15.07 10.68
CA ILE A 143 15.24 -13.89 9.82
C ILE A 143 16.28 -14.26 8.78
N THR A 144 15.95 -13.97 7.53
CA THR A 144 16.89 -14.16 6.41
C THR A 144 17.33 -12.83 5.84
N LYS A 145 18.55 -12.77 5.31
CA LYS A 145 19.05 -11.66 4.47
C LYS A 145 19.38 -12.19 3.08
N ALA A 146 18.75 -11.63 2.06
CA ALA A 146 18.89 -12.08 0.68
C ALA A 146 18.69 -13.61 0.54
N GLY A 147 17.69 -14.15 1.24
CA GLY A 147 17.37 -15.60 1.27
C GLY A 147 18.33 -16.46 2.09
N LYS A 148 19.35 -15.89 2.76
CA LYS A 148 20.26 -16.63 3.64
C LYS A 148 19.85 -16.43 5.10
N PHE A 149 19.68 -17.54 5.83
CA PHE A 149 19.39 -17.53 7.26
C PHE A 149 20.51 -16.85 8.06
N ILE A 150 20.13 -15.99 9.02
CA ILE A 150 21.05 -15.35 9.95
C ILE A 150 20.74 -15.85 11.36
N LYS A 151 21.73 -16.45 12.00
CA LYS A 151 21.59 -16.89 13.40
C LYS A 151 21.71 -15.70 14.35
N PHE A 152 20.61 -15.33 15.00
CA PHE A 152 20.56 -14.32 16.05
C PHE A 152 20.45 -14.97 17.44
N THR A 153 20.92 -14.28 18.47
CA THR A 153 20.55 -14.60 19.86
C THR A 153 19.12 -14.10 20.13
N ALA A 154 18.50 -14.51 21.24
CA ALA A 154 17.13 -14.11 21.58
C ALA A 154 16.96 -12.58 21.58
N ALA A 155 17.87 -11.84 22.22
CA ALA A 155 17.83 -10.38 22.25
C ALA A 155 18.03 -9.73 20.89
N GLU A 156 18.96 -10.25 20.08
CA GLU A 156 19.19 -9.78 18.71
C GLU A 156 17.96 -10.04 17.83
N PHE A 157 17.33 -11.22 17.98
CA PHE A 157 16.13 -11.59 17.23
C PHE A 157 14.95 -10.68 17.57
N GLN A 158 14.69 -10.40 18.85
CA GLN A 158 13.61 -9.52 19.26
C GLN A 158 13.79 -8.10 18.66
N ILE A 159 14.99 -7.53 18.74
CA ILE A 159 15.28 -6.23 18.14
C ILE A 159 15.12 -6.29 16.62
N MET A 160 15.67 -7.28 15.93
CA MET A 160 15.55 -7.39 14.48
C MET A 160 14.11 -7.64 14.03
N SER A 161 13.33 -8.44 14.78
CA SER A 161 11.91 -8.66 14.50
C SER A 161 11.12 -7.37 14.58
N LEU A 162 11.32 -6.57 15.65
CA LEU A 162 10.71 -5.24 15.78
C LEU A 162 11.12 -4.31 14.61
N MET A 163 12.40 -4.31 14.24
CA MET A 163 12.92 -3.47 13.15
C MET A 163 12.40 -3.92 11.78
N CYS A 164 12.22 -5.22 11.53
CA CYS A 164 11.60 -5.74 10.31
C CYS A 164 10.12 -5.35 10.22
N LYS A 165 9.36 -5.44 11.32
CA LYS A 165 7.96 -5.01 11.39
C LYS A 165 7.78 -3.51 11.15
N ARG A 166 8.76 -2.71 11.55
CA ARG A 166 8.78 -1.23 11.39
C ARG A 166 9.82 -0.78 10.37
N LYS A 167 10.06 -1.60 9.34
CA LYS A 167 11.01 -1.30 8.27
C LYS A 167 10.73 0.07 7.64
N GLY A 168 11.76 0.89 7.45
CA GLY A 168 11.62 2.24 6.91
C GLY A 168 11.23 3.32 7.93
N PHE A 169 10.84 2.96 9.15
CA PHE A 169 10.49 3.91 10.21
C PHE A 169 11.59 4.00 11.28
N VAL A 170 11.64 5.14 11.97
CA VAL A 170 12.54 5.30 13.12
C VAL A 170 11.90 4.65 14.34
N VAL A 171 12.65 3.77 15.01
CA VAL A 171 12.26 3.10 16.26
C VAL A 171 13.10 3.71 17.38
N SER A 172 12.45 4.25 18.40
CA SER A 172 13.14 4.86 19.52
C SER A 172 13.80 3.81 20.42
N ARG A 173 14.76 4.25 21.27
CA ARG A 173 15.34 3.35 22.28
C ARG A 173 14.29 2.86 23.27
N TYR A 174 13.33 3.72 23.60
CA TYR A 174 12.22 3.37 24.49
C TYR A 174 11.35 2.28 23.88
N ASP A 175 10.98 2.39 22.60
CA ASP A 175 10.20 1.37 21.90
C ASP A 175 10.91 0.00 21.87
N ILE A 176 12.26 0.01 21.74
CA ILE A 176 13.06 -1.22 21.79
C ILE A 176 13.02 -1.85 23.19
N LEU A 177 13.17 -1.04 24.23
CA LEU A 177 13.11 -1.52 25.63
C LEU A 177 11.72 -2.07 25.97
N ASP A 178 10.67 -1.35 25.60
CA ASP A 178 9.28 -1.71 25.88
C ASP A 178 8.84 -2.98 25.11
N SER A 179 9.36 -3.18 23.91
CA SER A 179 8.98 -4.31 23.04
C SER A 179 9.83 -5.58 23.26
N CYS A 180 10.90 -5.50 24.05
CA CYS A 180 11.81 -6.62 24.28
C CYS A 180 11.77 -7.05 25.75
N ASP A 181 11.12 -8.17 26.05
CA ASP A 181 10.96 -8.73 27.41
C ASP A 181 12.27 -9.03 28.18
N LEU A 182 13.40 -8.87 27.50
CA LEU A 182 14.73 -9.19 28.04
C LEU A 182 15.42 -8.00 28.75
N PHE A 183 14.79 -6.81 28.73
CA PHE A 183 15.35 -5.60 29.34
C PHE A 183 14.52 -5.23 30.58
N ASN A 184 14.97 -5.64 31.77
CA ASN A 184 14.21 -5.45 33.01
C ASN A 184 14.65 -4.24 33.87
N SER A 185 15.56 -3.36 33.40
CA SER A 185 16.05 -2.23 34.18
C SER A 185 16.60 -1.07 33.35
N ASP A 186 16.58 0.15 33.93
CA ASP A 186 17.13 1.37 33.31
C ASP A 186 18.66 1.30 33.02
N GLU A 187 19.37 0.35 33.61
CA GLU A 187 20.78 0.09 33.35
C GLU A 187 21.05 -0.55 31.97
N ASP A 188 20.01 -1.11 31.33
CA ASP A 188 20.14 -1.83 30.05
C ASP A 188 20.21 -0.94 28.80
N SER A 189 20.03 0.38 28.94
CA SER A 189 20.15 1.30 27.79
C SER A 189 21.52 1.29 27.14
N GLY A 190 22.58 0.95 27.90
CA GLY A 190 23.93 0.70 27.40
C GLY A 190 24.04 -0.62 26.62
N SER A 191 23.23 -1.62 26.97
CA SER A 191 23.25 -2.92 26.35
C SER A 191 22.64 -2.92 24.93
N ILE A 192 21.64 -2.06 24.65
CA ILE A 192 21.04 -1.93 23.31
C ILE A 192 22.10 -1.58 22.25
N ALA A 193 22.96 -0.60 22.52
CA ALA A 193 24.01 -0.20 21.58
C ALA A 193 24.99 -1.34 21.28
N VAL A 194 25.29 -2.17 22.29
CA VAL A 194 26.14 -3.35 22.16
C VAL A 194 25.44 -4.41 21.30
N ILE A 195 24.15 -4.67 21.54
CA ILE A 195 23.39 -5.65 20.78
C ILE A 195 23.25 -5.20 19.33
N ILE A 196 22.92 -3.92 19.10
CA ILE A 196 22.84 -3.35 17.74
C ILE A 196 24.19 -3.47 17.02
N ASN A 197 25.29 -3.23 17.70
CA ASN A 197 26.59 -3.43 17.09
C ASN A 197 26.85 -4.90 16.71
N ARG A 198 26.42 -5.87 17.54
CA ARG A 198 26.47 -7.31 17.20
C ARG A 198 25.57 -7.65 16.01
N ILE A 199 24.37 -7.09 15.95
CA ILE A 199 23.47 -7.23 14.79
C ILE A 199 24.16 -6.70 13.54
N ARG A 200 24.75 -5.49 13.58
CA ARG A 200 25.49 -4.92 12.45
C ARG A 200 26.62 -5.82 11.96
N HIS A 201 27.35 -6.47 12.86
CA HIS A 201 28.41 -7.43 12.46
C HIS A 201 27.84 -8.64 11.70
N LYS A 202 26.58 -8.97 11.88
CA LYS A 202 25.93 -10.09 11.18
C LYS A 202 25.28 -9.71 9.85
N ILE A 203 24.81 -8.44 9.74
CA ILE A 203 24.02 -8.02 8.58
C ILE A 203 24.74 -7.01 7.67
N GLU A 204 25.75 -6.28 8.16
CA GLU A 204 26.43 -5.24 7.39
C GLU A 204 27.75 -5.74 6.82
N ASN A 205 28.10 -5.27 5.63
CA ASN A 205 29.45 -5.47 5.09
C ASN A 205 30.51 -4.68 5.86
N ASN A 206 30.13 -3.51 6.37
CA ASN A 206 30.97 -2.65 7.22
C ASN A 206 30.16 -2.16 8.44
N PRO A 207 30.30 -2.81 9.62
CA PRO A 207 29.55 -2.46 10.82
C PRO A 207 29.80 -1.02 11.33
N LYS A 208 30.97 -0.45 11.02
CA LYS A 208 31.32 0.94 11.40
C LYS A 208 30.65 1.98 10.49
N ASN A 209 30.28 1.59 9.26
CA ASN A 209 29.54 2.43 8.31
C ASN A 209 28.32 1.66 7.80
N PRO A 210 27.30 1.47 8.64
CA PRO A 210 26.15 0.64 8.33
C PRO A 210 25.31 1.25 7.21
N ARG A 211 24.79 0.40 6.30
CA ARG A 211 23.90 0.79 5.21
C ARG A 211 22.44 0.44 5.51
N HIS A 212 22.23 -0.63 6.26
CA HIS A 212 20.90 -1.14 6.53
C HIS A 212 20.39 -0.80 7.92
N PHE A 213 21.21 -0.97 8.97
CA PHE A 213 20.81 -0.70 10.34
C PHE A 213 21.38 0.66 10.80
N LEU A 214 20.65 1.74 10.51
CA LEU A 214 21.10 3.11 10.70
C LEU A 214 20.85 3.61 12.13
N THR A 215 21.72 4.51 12.60
CA THR A 215 21.49 5.30 13.81
C THR A 215 20.98 6.68 13.41
N ILE A 216 19.82 7.07 13.91
CA ILE A 216 19.25 8.40 13.74
C ILE A 216 19.53 9.17 15.03
N ARG A 217 20.49 10.09 14.98
CA ARG A 217 20.96 10.81 16.17
C ARG A 217 19.81 11.50 16.91
N GLY A 218 19.75 11.30 18.22
CA GLY A 218 18.71 11.88 19.09
C GLY A 218 17.32 11.22 18.98
N MET A 219 17.09 10.31 18.02
CA MET A 219 15.76 9.72 17.78
C MET A 219 15.73 8.20 17.99
N GLY A 220 16.77 7.47 17.58
CA GLY A 220 16.77 6.01 17.70
C GLY A 220 17.46 5.32 16.53
N TYR A 221 16.83 4.27 16.01
CA TYR A 221 17.39 3.43 14.96
C TYR A 221 16.39 3.20 13.83
N LYS A 222 16.89 2.89 12.64
CA LYS A 222 16.07 2.63 11.46
C LYS A 222 16.66 1.50 10.64
N LEU A 223 15.81 0.52 10.25
CA LEU A 223 16.18 -0.51 9.29
C LEU A 223 15.75 -0.08 7.89
N VAL A 224 16.69 -0.14 6.93
CA VAL A 224 16.46 0.14 5.50
C VAL A 224 17.06 -0.97 4.64
N GLU A 225 16.58 -1.12 3.43
CA GLU A 225 17.09 -2.04 2.41
C GLU A 225 18.09 -1.40 1.50
#